data_26ae1ffa27cd3b4cd54cb47ed0f0ba5e
#
_entry.id   26ae1ffa27cd3b4cd54cb47ed0f0ba5e
#
_cell.length_a   1.000
_cell.length_b   1.000
_cell.length_c   1.000
_cell.angle_alpha   90.00
_cell.angle_beta   90.00
_cell.angle_gamma   90.00
#
_symmetry.space_group_name_H-M   'P 1'
#
loop_
_entity.id
_entity.type
_entity.pdbx_description
1 polymer ?
#
loop_
_entity_poly.entity_id
_entity_poly.type
_entity_poly.pdbx_seq_one_letter_code
_entity_poly.pdbx_strand_id
1 'polypeptide(L)'
;MVKGFLNLTLTDSFYLNEFKVILSKSKYGHKPISKSSSKIMVEFSSPNTNKPLHLGHIRNNLLGYSISKILEANGNKVVKTQIINDRGIHICKSMVAWKKFGNGETPFNSKIKGDQLVGKYYVVFETEYKKEIETLVNKGKSEDYAKQNAPLIVEAKQ
;
A
#
# COMPACT_ATOMS: atom_id res chain seq x y z
N MET A 1 -36.49 32.69 25.58
CA MET A 1 -35.57 33.11 24.51
C MET A 1 -34.64 34.17 25.06
N VAL A 2 -33.34 33.98 24.98
CA VAL A 2 -32.35 34.96 25.46
C VAL A 2 -31.46 35.35 24.25
N LYS A 3 -31.43 36.64 23.92
CA LYS A 3 -30.65 37.19 22.79
C LYS A 3 -30.82 36.44 21.43
N GLY A 4 -32.06 36.02 21.12
CA GLY A 4 -32.34 35.29 19.87
C GLY A 4 -32.06 33.78 19.88
N PHE A 5 -31.57 33.21 20.97
CA PHE A 5 -31.32 31.77 21.12
C PHE A 5 -32.54 31.08 21.76
N LEU A 6 -32.93 29.93 21.21
CA LEU A 6 -33.87 29.00 21.79
C LEU A 6 -33.13 27.99 22.67
N ASN A 7 -33.24 28.09 23.98
CA ASN A 7 -32.65 27.14 24.92
C ASN A 7 -33.66 26.02 25.18
N LEU A 8 -33.22 24.77 24.98
CA LEU A 8 -34.00 23.56 25.23
C LEU A 8 -33.30 22.77 26.34
N THR A 9 -34.07 22.29 27.32
CA THR A 9 -33.57 21.38 28.36
C THR A 9 -34.34 20.07 28.23
N LEU A 10 -33.61 18.98 28.03
CA LEU A 10 -34.18 17.64 27.98
C LEU A 10 -34.33 17.09 29.40
N THR A 11 -35.34 16.27 29.62
CA THR A 11 -35.59 15.63 30.90
C THR A 11 -34.61 14.49 31.17
N ASP A 12 -34.37 14.18 32.43
CA ASP A 12 -33.52 13.02 32.80
C ASP A 12 -34.08 11.71 32.26
N SER A 13 -35.40 11.58 32.21
CA SER A 13 -36.04 10.40 31.62
C SER A 13 -35.72 10.21 30.15
N PHE A 14 -35.54 11.28 29.36
CA PHE A 14 -35.10 11.20 27.99
C PHE A 14 -33.69 10.59 27.91
N TYR A 15 -32.75 11.12 28.68
CA TYR A 15 -31.36 10.61 28.69
C TYR A 15 -31.29 9.15 29.15
N LEU A 16 -32.03 8.78 30.19
CA LEU A 16 -32.08 7.41 30.68
C LEU A 16 -32.65 6.43 29.65
N ASN A 17 -33.67 6.83 28.91
CA ASN A 17 -34.26 6.02 27.86
C ASN A 17 -33.29 5.83 26.68
N GLU A 18 -32.66 6.93 26.22
CA GLU A 18 -31.62 6.83 25.17
C GLU A 18 -30.45 5.97 25.61
N PHE A 19 -30.00 6.08 26.86
CA PHE A 19 -28.95 5.22 27.39
C PHE A 19 -29.33 3.73 27.36
N LYS A 20 -30.56 3.39 27.74
CA LYS A 20 -31.09 2.01 27.62
C LYS A 20 -31.06 1.52 26.18
N VAL A 21 -31.46 2.38 25.23
CA VAL A 21 -31.43 2.05 23.79
C VAL A 21 -29.99 1.80 23.33
N ILE A 22 -29.03 2.63 23.73
CA ILE A 22 -27.61 2.46 23.44
C ILE A 22 -27.11 1.11 23.96
N LEU A 23 -27.39 0.81 25.23
CA LEU A 23 -26.94 -0.44 25.86
C LEU A 23 -27.56 -1.70 25.23
N SER A 24 -28.78 -1.58 24.68
CA SER A 24 -29.48 -2.71 24.07
C SER A 24 -28.97 -3.05 22.64
N LYS A 25 -28.19 -2.17 22.02
CA LYS A 25 -27.75 -2.30 20.62
C LYS A 25 -26.23 -2.38 20.52
N SER A 26 -25.70 -3.54 20.16
CA SER A 26 -24.25 -3.74 19.96
C SER A 26 -23.64 -2.86 18.85
N LYS A 27 -24.46 -2.35 17.93
CA LYS A 27 -24.07 -1.49 16.81
C LYS A 27 -24.90 -0.23 16.78
N TYR A 28 -25.05 0.45 17.94
CA TYR A 28 -25.73 1.72 18.02
C TYR A 28 -25.08 2.74 17.08
N GLY A 29 -25.89 3.52 16.36
CA GLY A 29 -25.42 4.50 15.37
C GLY A 29 -25.05 3.93 14.00
N HIS A 30 -24.99 2.61 13.85
CA HIS A 30 -24.76 2.01 12.53
C HIS A 30 -26.06 1.93 11.71
N LYS A 31 -25.96 2.21 10.41
CA LYS A 31 -27.03 1.98 9.46
C LYS A 31 -27.03 0.50 9.02
N PRO A 32 -28.17 -0.18 8.96
CA PRO A 32 -28.23 -1.55 8.47
C PRO A 32 -27.94 -1.61 6.97
N ILE A 33 -27.30 -2.69 6.55
CA ILE A 33 -27.13 -2.99 5.13
C ILE A 33 -28.46 -3.51 4.58
N SER A 34 -28.92 -2.95 3.46
CA SER A 34 -30.14 -3.32 2.75
C SER A 34 -29.84 -3.79 1.31
N LYS A 35 -30.89 -4.21 0.59
CA LYS A 35 -30.77 -4.54 -0.85
C LYS A 35 -30.36 -3.32 -1.70
N SER A 36 -30.79 -2.12 -1.31
CA SER A 36 -30.48 -0.85 -1.97
C SER A 36 -29.15 -0.22 -1.54
N SER A 37 -28.42 -0.85 -0.59
CA SER A 37 -27.13 -0.33 -0.13
C SER A 37 -26.10 -0.29 -1.26
N SER A 38 -25.40 0.84 -1.39
CA SER A 38 -24.34 1.02 -2.37
C SER A 38 -23.21 0.02 -2.14
N LYS A 39 -22.63 -0.50 -3.22
CA LYS A 39 -21.41 -1.30 -3.20
C LYS A 39 -20.23 -0.39 -3.47
N ILE A 40 -19.31 -0.30 -2.51
CA ILE A 40 -18.15 0.59 -2.56
C ILE A 40 -16.89 -0.28 -2.50
N MET A 41 -16.00 -0.07 -3.45
CA MET A 41 -14.67 -0.68 -3.44
C MET A 41 -13.69 0.29 -2.79
N VAL A 42 -12.89 -0.22 -1.86
CA VAL A 42 -11.80 0.53 -1.22
C VAL A 42 -10.50 -0.23 -1.47
N GLU A 43 -9.64 0.37 -2.29
CA GLU A 43 -8.31 -0.18 -2.57
C GLU A 43 -7.30 0.41 -1.59
N PHE A 44 -6.54 -0.46 -0.95
CA PHE A 44 -5.41 -0.09 -0.09
C PHE A 44 -4.49 -1.30 0.10
N SER A 45 -3.32 -1.08 0.73
CA SER A 45 -2.33 -2.16 0.96
C SER A 45 -1.76 -2.73 -0.34
N SER A 46 -1.40 -1.85 -1.28
CA SER A 46 -0.83 -2.19 -2.60
C SER A 46 0.64 -1.76 -2.70
N PRO A 47 1.56 -2.25 -1.83
CA PRO A 47 2.97 -1.87 -1.89
C PRO A 47 3.67 -2.53 -3.09
N ASN A 48 4.76 -1.92 -3.55
CA ASN A 48 5.66 -2.59 -4.49
C ASN A 48 6.31 -3.79 -3.82
N THR A 49 6.30 -4.95 -4.48
CA THR A 49 6.78 -6.22 -3.93
C THR A 49 8.31 -6.30 -3.80
N ASN A 50 9.04 -5.41 -4.47
CA ASN A 50 10.51 -5.38 -4.50
C ASN A 50 11.15 -4.41 -3.47
N LYS A 51 10.36 -3.82 -2.59
CA LYS A 51 10.84 -2.87 -1.58
C LYS A 51 10.40 -3.29 -0.18
N PRO A 52 11.25 -3.07 0.85
CA PRO A 52 10.83 -3.30 2.23
C PRO A 52 9.70 -2.34 2.62
N LEU A 53 8.80 -2.84 3.47
CA LEU A 53 7.72 -2.04 4.01
C LEU A 53 8.26 -0.99 5.00
N HIS A 54 7.62 0.17 5.06
CA HIS A 54 7.93 1.25 5.98
C HIS A 54 6.66 1.87 6.57
N LEU A 55 6.80 2.80 7.51
CA LEU A 55 5.68 3.43 8.21
C LEU A 55 4.60 4.03 7.29
N GLY A 56 4.98 4.51 6.09
CA GLY A 56 4.03 4.99 5.09
C GLY A 56 3.04 3.91 4.63
N HIS A 57 3.48 2.66 4.51
CA HIS A 57 2.60 1.54 4.17
C HIS A 57 1.65 1.20 5.32
N ILE A 58 2.13 1.23 6.57
CA ILE A 58 1.28 1.03 7.75
C ILE A 58 0.20 2.13 7.82
N ARG A 59 0.58 3.39 7.61
CA ARG A 59 -0.38 4.50 7.55
C ARG A 59 -1.45 4.28 6.48
N ASN A 60 -1.05 3.88 5.28
CA ASN A 60 -1.99 3.58 4.19
C ASN A 60 -2.97 2.47 4.58
N ASN A 61 -2.47 1.39 5.18
CA ASN A 61 -3.29 0.28 5.64
C ASN A 61 -4.31 0.70 6.71
N LEU A 62 -3.88 1.49 7.69
CA LEU A 62 -4.76 2.00 8.75
C LEU A 62 -5.82 2.94 8.20
N LEU A 63 -5.46 3.84 7.27
CA LEU A 63 -6.41 4.75 6.63
C LEU A 63 -7.44 3.98 5.82
N GLY A 64 -7.01 3.07 4.94
CA GLY A 64 -7.92 2.28 4.11
C GLY A 64 -8.86 1.41 4.93
N TYR A 65 -8.35 0.79 5.99
CA TYR A 65 -9.16 0.00 6.91
C TYR A 65 -10.18 0.87 7.66
N SER A 66 -9.77 2.02 8.19
CA SER A 66 -10.64 2.93 8.93
C SER A 66 -11.76 3.50 8.05
N ILE A 67 -11.43 3.94 6.82
CA ILE A 67 -12.42 4.38 5.84
C ILE A 67 -13.41 3.27 5.53
N SER A 68 -12.92 2.05 5.32
CA SER A 68 -13.78 0.88 5.08
C SER A 68 -14.76 0.67 6.23
N LYS A 69 -14.30 0.78 7.49
CA LYS A 69 -15.17 0.64 8.68
C LYS A 69 -16.20 1.74 8.80
N ILE A 70 -15.84 2.98 8.48
CA ILE A 70 -16.78 4.11 8.48
C ILE A 70 -17.87 3.90 7.41
N LEU A 71 -17.48 3.47 6.21
CA LEU A 71 -18.42 3.18 5.13
C LEU A 71 -19.35 2.00 5.46
N GLU A 72 -18.81 0.93 6.07
CA GLU A 72 -19.61 -0.20 6.56
C GLU A 72 -20.62 0.26 7.62
N ALA A 73 -20.18 1.10 8.58
CA ALA A 73 -21.06 1.65 9.62
C ALA A 73 -22.18 2.55 9.04
N ASN A 74 -21.94 3.18 7.90
CA ASN A 74 -22.95 3.94 7.17
C ASN A 74 -23.88 3.09 6.30
N GLY A 75 -23.82 1.76 6.41
CA GLY A 75 -24.73 0.85 5.73
C GLY A 75 -24.36 0.52 4.28
N ASN A 76 -23.11 0.78 3.87
CA ASN A 76 -22.62 0.41 2.55
C ASN A 76 -22.05 -1.02 2.54
N LYS A 77 -22.11 -1.67 1.38
CA LYS A 77 -21.43 -2.94 1.12
C LYS A 77 -19.99 -2.67 0.68
N VAL A 78 -19.04 -2.80 1.59
CA VAL A 78 -17.63 -2.48 1.29
C VAL A 78 -16.89 -3.72 0.81
N VAL A 79 -16.19 -3.58 -0.33
CA VAL A 79 -15.26 -4.57 -0.87
C VAL A 79 -13.85 -4.00 -0.71
N LYS A 80 -13.06 -4.64 0.12
CA LYS A 80 -11.64 -4.29 0.31
C LYS A 80 -10.83 -5.01 -0.76
N THR A 81 -9.98 -4.29 -1.47
CA THR A 81 -9.16 -4.80 -2.55
C THR A 81 -7.73 -4.35 -2.41
N GLN A 82 -6.82 -5.08 -3.02
CA GLN A 82 -5.42 -4.67 -3.16
C GLN A 82 -4.92 -5.07 -4.55
N ILE A 83 -3.93 -4.34 -5.05
CA ILE A 83 -3.19 -4.66 -6.26
C ILE A 83 -1.87 -5.29 -5.84
N ILE A 84 -1.55 -6.46 -6.37
CA ILE A 84 -0.23 -7.07 -6.24
C ILE A 84 0.61 -6.54 -7.39
N ASN A 85 1.55 -5.64 -7.06
CA ASN A 85 2.41 -4.99 -8.04
C ASN A 85 3.69 -5.81 -8.24
N ASP A 86 3.57 -6.87 -9.02
CA ASP A 86 4.64 -7.84 -9.33
C ASP A 86 5.17 -7.71 -10.77
N ARG A 87 4.71 -6.70 -11.53
CA ARG A 87 5.12 -6.42 -12.90
C ARG A 87 5.59 -4.97 -13.04
N GLY A 88 6.67 -4.77 -13.78
CA GLY A 88 7.20 -3.45 -14.09
C GLY A 88 8.71 -3.39 -14.00
N ILE A 89 9.30 -2.30 -14.46
CA ILE A 89 10.77 -2.13 -14.60
C ILE A 89 11.53 -2.41 -13.30
N HIS A 90 10.97 -2.07 -12.13
CA HIS A 90 11.62 -2.32 -10.86
C HIS A 90 11.72 -3.81 -10.53
N ILE A 91 10.72 -4.60 -10.91
CA ILE A 91 10.73 -6.05 -10.75
C ILE A 91 11.73 -6.66 -11.75
N CYS A 92 11.69 -6.21 -13.02
CA CYS A 92 12.64 -6.64 -14.04
C CYS A 92 14.10 -6.38 -13.62
N LYS A 93 14.38 -5.22 -13.02
CA LYS A 93 15.72 -4.92 -12.45
C LYS A 93 16.17 -5.98 -11.44
N SER A 94 15.32 -6.32 -10.47
CA SER A 94 15.64 -7.35 -9.48
C SER A 94 15.85 -8.72 -10.13
N MET A 95 15.02 -9.08 -11.13
CA MET A 95 15.13 -10.35 -11.85
C MET A 95 16.42 -10.45 -12.65
N VAL A 96 16.79 -9.41 -13.39
CA VAL A 96 18.05 -9.36 -14.15
C VAL A 96 19.26 -9.48 -13.23
N ALA A 97 19.28 -8.75 -12.12
CA ALA A 97 20.35 -8.85 -11.14
C ALA A 97 20.44 -10.24 -10.51
N TRP A 98 19.30 -10.82 -10.15
CA TRP A 98 19.29 -12.20 -9.62
C TRP A 98 19.79 -13.22 -10.65
N LYS A 99 19.36 -13.11 -11.89
CA LYS A 99 19.79 -13.99 -12.98
C LYS A 99 21.29 -13.90 -13.22
N LYS A 100 21.89 -12.69 -13.17
CA LYS A 100 23.31 -12.47 -13.47
C LYS A 100 24.24 -12.72 -12.28
N PHE A 101 23.83 -12.33 -11.09
CA PHE A 101 24.66 -12.30 -9.91
C PHE A 101 24.23 -13.24 -8.80
N GLY A 102 23.08 -13.91 -8.96
CA GLY A 102 22.47 -14.72 -7.92
C GLY A 102 23.06 -16.11 -7.75
N ASN A 103 23.79 -16.63 -8.74
CA ASN A 103 24.43 -17.94 -8.69
C ASN A 103 23.48 -19.06 -8.16
N GLY A 104 22.19 -19.00 -8.53
CA GLY A 104 21.20 -19.97 -8.07
C GLY A 104 20.70 -19.76 -6.62
N GLU A 105 20.94 -18.59 -6.04
CA GLU A 105 20.41 -18.26 -4.71
C GLU A 105 18.88 -18.27 -4.72
N THR A 106 18.29 -18.95 -3.75
CA THR A 106 16.83 -19.04 -3.54
C THR A 106 16.51 -18.75 -2.07
N PRO A 107 15.25 -18.41 -1.73
CA PRO A 107 14.86 -18.26 -0.34
C PRO A 107 15.13 -19.50 0.51
N PHE A 108 15.08 -20.68 -0.11
CA PHE A 108 15.31 -21.95 0.57
C PHE A 108 16.78 -22.16 0.96
N ASN A 109 17.72 -21.95 0.02
CA ASN A 109 19.15 -22.19 0.29
C ASN A 109 19.81 -21.06 1.09
N SER A 110 19.34 -19.81 0.93
CA SER A 110 19.85 -18.65 1.67
C SER A 110 19.16 -18.40 3.02
N LYS A 111 18.05 -19.14 3.30
CA LYS A 111 17.26 -19.01 4.52
C LYS A 111 16.73 -17.59 4.80
N ILE A 112 16.52 -16.82 3.75
CA ILE A 112 15.89 -15.50 3.82
C ILE A 112 14.49 -15.52 3.19
N LYS A 113 13.63 -14.57 3.55
CA LYS A 113 12.29 -14.46 2.95
C LYS A 113 12.38 -14.03 1.49
N GLY A 114 11.40 -14.44 0.69
CA GLY A 114 11.36 -14.11 -0.75
C GLY A 114 11.36 -12.61 -1.03
N ASP A 115 10.63 -11.82 -0.26
CA ASP A 115 10.61 -10.36 -0.36
C ASP A 115 11.98 -9.73 -0.06
N GLN A 116 12.71 -10.27 0.93
CA GLN A 116 14.08 -9.86 1.24
C GLN A 116 15.06 -10.22 0.13
N LEU A 117 14.90 -11.41 -0.49
CA LEU A 117 15.72 -11.81 -1.65
C LEU A 117 15.53 -10.84 -2.81
N VAL A 118 14.27 -10.52 -3.16
CA VAL A 118 13.95 -9.58 -4.24
C VAL A 118 14.52 -8.20 -3.93
N GLY A 119 14.37 -7.71 -2.69
CA GLY A 119 14.95 -6.43 -2.24
C GLY A 119 16.47 -6.40 -2.31
N LYS A 120 17.15 -7.50 -1.93
CA LYS A 120 18.61 -7.66 -2.05
C LYS A 120 19.06 -7.44 -3.49
N TYR A 121 18.44 -8.11 -4.45
CA TYR A 121 18.82 -8.00 -5.85
C TYR A 121 18.41 -6.68 -6.50
N TYR A 122 17.43 -5.98 -5.97
CA TYR A 122 17.17 -4.60 -6.35
C TYR A 122 18.37 -3.67 -6.03
N VAL A 123 18.96 -3.83 -4.86
CA VAL A 123 20.16 -3.06 -4.44
C VAL A 123 21.38 -3.47 -5.28
N VAL A 124 21.57 -4.76 -5.52
CA VAL A 124 22.65 -5.28 -6.39
C VAL A 124 22.53 -4.66 -7.80
N PHE A 125 21.33 -4.62 -8.39
CA PHE A 125 21.12 -4.00 -9.68
C PHE A 125 21.60 -2.55 -9.68
N GLU A 126 21.17 -1.74 -8.72
CA GLU A 126 21.52 -0.31 -8.67
C GLU A 126 23.04 -0.10 -8.50
N THR A 127 23.71 -0.98 -7.76
CA THR A 127 25.17 -0.92 -7.58
C THR A 127 25.92 -1.22 -8.88
N GLU A 128 25.56 -2.29 -9.55
CA GLU A 128 26.22 -2.69 -10.80
C GLU A 128 25.87 -1.74 -11.96
N TYR A 129 24.62 -1.27 -12.01
CA TYR A 129 24.17 -0.29 -12.99
C TYR A 129 24.96 1.04 -12.89
N LYS A 130 25.26 1.50 -11.67
CA LYS A 130 26.12 2.69 -11.48
C LYS A 130 27.53 2.48 -12.03
N LYS A 131 28.13 1.32 -11.83
CA LYS A 131 29.45 0.99 -12.39
C LYS A 131 29.44 0.98 -13.92
N GLU A 132 28.36 0.47 -14.53
CA GLU A 132 28.20 0.49 -15.99
C GLU A 132 28.08 1.93 -16.52
N ILE A 133 27.32 2.80 -15.83
CA ILE A 133 27.21 4.23 -16.17
C ILE A 133 28.60 4.89 -16.11
N GLU A 134 29.32 4.72 -14.99
CA GLU A 134 30.67 5.29 -14.82
C GLU A 134 31.62 4.83 -15.94
N THR A 135 31.55 3.55 -16.31
CA THR A 135 32.33 3.00 -17.40
C THR A 135 32.03 3.67 -18.75
N LEU A 136 30.76 3.92 -19.03
CA LEU A 136 30.32 4.58 -20.27
C LEU A 136 30.72 6.07 -20.29
N VAL A 137 30.59 6.74 -19.16
CA VAL A 137 31.01 8.16 -19.02
C VAL A 137 32.53 8.29 -19.19
N ASN A 138 33.32 7.40 -18.60
CA ASN A 138 34.78 7.35 -18.77
C ASN A 138 35.20 7.08 -20.23
N LYS A 139 34.33 6.45 -21.02
CA LYS A 139 34.50 6.27 -22.46
C LYS A 139 33.99 7.45 -23.30
N GLY A 140 33.72 8.61 -22.67
CA GLY A 140 33.32 9.86 -23.34
C GLY A 140 31.85 9.93 -23.74
N LYS A 141 30.99 9.07 -23.20
CA LYS A 141 29.54 9.19 -23.40
C LYS A 141 28.93 10.16 -22.38
N SER A 142 27.85 10.85 -22.77
CA SER A 142 27.11 11.68 -21.83
C SER A 142 26.45 10.82 -20.75
N GLU A 143 26.22 11.39 -19.56
CA GLU A 143 25.58 10.71 -18.44
C GLU A 143 24.16 10.23 -18.80
N ASP A 144 23.39 11.07 -19.53
CA ASP A 144 22.04 10.71 -19.99
C ASP A 144 22.06 9.54 -20.97
N TYR A 145 23.02 9.52 -21.91
CA TYR A 145 23.22 8.39 -22.78
C TYR A 145 23.57 7.13 -21.99
N ALA A 146 24.49 7.23 -21.03
CA ALA A 146 24.94 6.10 -20.20
C ALA A 146 23.79 5.52 -19.38
N LYS A 147 22.93 6.35 -18.76
CA LYS A 147 21.74 5.93 -18.03
C LYS A 147 20.72 5.17 -18.88
N GLN A 148 20.60 5.51 -20.15
CA GLN A 148 19.64 4.86 -21.03
C GLN A 148 20.18 3.60 -21.70
N ASN A 149 21.51 3.49 -21.87
CA ASN A 149 22.16 2.47 -22.70
C ASN A 149 23.12 1.57 -21.91
N ALA A 150 23.19 1.66 -20.59
CA ALA A 150 23.91 0.69 -19.80
C ALA A 150 23.33 -0.73 -20.01
N PRO A 151 24.16 -1.75 -20.17
CA PRO A 151 23.70 -3.11 -20.51
C PRO A 151 22.60 -3.63 -19.59
N LEU A 152 22.73 -3.44 -18.29
CA LEU A 152 21.75 -3.90 -17.29
C LEU A 152 20.37 -3.27 -17.48
N ILE A 153 20.31 -1.95 -17.74
CA ILE A 153 19.01 -1.30 -17.92
C ILE A 153 18.37 -1.64 -19.27
N VAL A 154 19.16 -1.86 -20.30
CA VAL A 154 18.69 -2.32 -21.61
C VAL A 154 18.05 -3.70 -21.48
N GLU A 155 18.70 -4.63 -20.81
CA GLU A 155 18.18 -5.99 -20.57
C GLU A 155 16.91 -5.96 -19.69
N ALA A 156 16.85 -5.08 -18.68
CA ALA A 156 15.66 -4.96 -17.83
C ALA A 156 14.44 -4.38 -18.55
N LYS A 157 14.61 -3.74 -19.71
CA LYS A 157 13.53 -3.18 -20.54
C LYS A 157 13.00 -4.17 -21.58
N GLN A 158 13.73 -5.25 -21.89
CA GLN A 158 13.32 -6.33 -22.78
C GLN A 158 12.37 -7.32 -22.07
#